data_4503f0f064a8ca00b13d26dd1c2fcf2a
#
_entry.id   4503f0f064a8ca00b13d26dd1c2fcf2a
#
_cell.length_a   1.000
_cell.length_b   1.000
_cell.length_c   1.000
_cell.angle_alpha   90.00
_cell.angle_beta   90.00
_cell.angle_gamma   90.00
#
_symmetry.space_group_name_H-M   'P 1'
#
loop_
_entity.id
_entity.type
_entity.pdbx_description
1 polymer ?
#
loop_
_entity_poly.entity_id
_entity_poly.type
_entity_poly.pdbx_seq_one_letter_code
_entity_poly.pdbx_strand_id
1 'polypeptide(L)'
;REVVKESIRDYLGEQFETLYRECDLIFTDHYRCDGYGNYSADVTQTIDRMMREEGIPMDTTYVGKAFTGMLQYLKDNRITDQKILFIHTGGTPLFFDRLGKEENVE
;
A
#
# COMPACT_ATOMS: atom_id res chain seq x y z
N ARG A 1 0.11 12.40 9.55
CA ARG A 1 0.35 13.44 8.52
C ARG A 1 1.51 14.35 8.87
N GLU A 2 1.55 14.89 10.08
CA GLU A 2 2.63 15.81 10.50
C GLU A 2 4.01 15.15 10.53
N VAL A 3 4.07 13.89 10.97
CA VAL A 3 5.33 13.12 10.97
C VAL A 3 5.87 12.96 9.55
N VAL A 4 5.00 12.66 8.60
CA VAL A 4 5.39 12.51 7.19
C VAL A 4 5.88 13.85 6.63
N LYS A 5 5.18 14.93 6.92
CA LYS A 5 5.57 16.28 6.49
C LYS A 5 6.93 16.67 7.05
N GLU A 6 7.18 16.42 8.34
CA GLU A 6 8.47 16.69 8.97
C GLU A 6 9.60 15.88 8.32
N SER A 7 9.35 14.62 8.00
CA SER A 7 10.33 13.79 7.29
C SER A 7 10.67 14.34 5.91
N ILE A 8 9.66 14.83 5.18
CA ILE A 8 9.87 15.46 3.88
C ILE A 8 10.68 16.75 4.03
N ARG A 9 10.37 17.55 5.05
CA ARG A 9 11.11 18.78 5.35
C ARG A 9 12.58 18.48 5.62
N ASP A 10 12.86 17.49 6.46
CA ASP A 10 14.22 17.08 6.80
C ASP A 10 15.00 16.60 5.58
N TYR A 11 14.35 15.84 4.71
CA TYR A 11 14.97 15.33 3.48
C TYR A 11 15.27 16.44 2.48
N LEU A 12 14.32 17.33 2.23
CA LEU A 12 14.45 18.38 1.24
C LEU A 12 15.31 19.58 1.72
N GLY A 13 15.39 19.80 3.05
CA GLY A 13 16.16 20.91 3.60
C GLY A 13 15.69 22.25 3.05
N GLU A 14 16.63 23.02 2.48
CA GLU A 14 16.35 24.36 1.95
C GLU A 14 15.39 24.33 0.75
N GLN A 15 15.28 23.20 0.07
CA GLN A 15 14.38 23.04 -1.09
C GLN A 15 12.91 22.81 -0.69
N PHE A 16 12.63 22.59 0.60
CA PHE A 16 11.28 22.29 1.07
C PHE A 16 10.26 23.36 0.66
N GLU A 17 10.57 24.63 0.89
CA GLU A 17 9.67 25.73 0.58
C GLU A 17 9.41 25.90 -0.92
N THR A 18 10.33 25.45 -1.77
CA THR A 18 10.21 25.55 -3.21
C THR A 18 9.47 24.35 -3.82
N LEU A 19 9.75 23.14 -3.31
CA LEU A 19 9.27 21.90 -3.92
C LEU A 19 8.01 21.35 -3.28
N TYR A 20 7.80 21.58 -1.97
CA TYR A 20 6.66 21.01 -1.26
C TYR A 20 5.43 21.89 -1.39
N ARG A 21 4.29 21.25 -1.70
CA ARG A 21 2.97 21.89 -1.65
C ARG A 21 2.06 21.02 -0.80
N GLU A 22 1.28 21.63 0.07
CA GLU A 22 0.39 20.92 1.00
C GLU A 22 -0.61 20.01 0.26
N CYS A 23 -1.07 20.43 -0.92
CA CYS A 23 -2.01 19.65 -1.73
C CYS A 23 -1.37 18.43 -2.40
N ASP A 24 -0.04 18.32 -2.45
CA ASP A 24 0.65 17.19 -3.06
C ASP A 24 0.75 15.99 -2.11
N LEU A 25 0.54 16.21 -0.80
CA LEU A 25 0.58 15.15 0.19
C LEU A 25 -0.83 14.72 0.59
N ILE A 26 -1.23 13.55 0.12
CA ILE A 26 -2.50 12.94 0.48
C ILE A 26 -2.21 11.84 1.48
N PHE A 27 -2.77 11.96 2.69
CA PHE A 27 -2.63 10.98 3.75
C PHE A 27 -4.02 10.45 4.12
N THR A 28 -4.22 9.12 4.03
CA THR A 28 -5.50 8.49 4.37
C THR A 28 -5.28 7.20 5.15
N ASP A 29 -6.18 6.90 6.07
CA ASP A 29 -6.21 5.66 6.84
C ASP A 29 -7.51 4.85 6.59
N HIS A 30 -8.29 5.24 5.59
CA HIS A 30 -9.58 4.59 5.28
C HIS A 30 -9.46 3.13 4.83
N TYR A 31 -8.29 2.72 4.38
CA TYR A 31 -8.09 1.41 3.75
C TYR A 31 -7.25 0.44 4.60
N ARG A 32 -7.11 0.70 5.87
CA ARG A 32 -6.24 -0.09 6.76
C ARG A 32 -6.88 -1.34 7.36
N CYS A 33 -8.13 -1.64 7.07
CA CYS A 33 -8.84 -2.87 7.51
C CYS A 33 -8.77 -3.10 9.03
N ASP A 34 -9.22 -2.19 9.86
CA ASP A 34 -9.24 -2.31 11.33
C ASP A 34 -7.86 -2.50 12.00
N GLY A 35 -6.77 -2.26 11.28
CA GLY A 35 -5.44 -2.18 11.87
C GLY A 35 -4.53 -3.36 11.57
N TYR A 36 -3.49 -3.50 12.38
CA TYR A 36 -2.41 -4.45 12.19
C TYR A 36 -2.92 -5.90 12.18
N GLY A 37 -2.48 -6.66 11.19
CA GLY A 37 -2.81 -8.07 11.07
C GLY A 37 -4.22 -8.37 10.55
N ASN A 38 -5.11 -7.39 10.50
CA ASN A 38 -6.46 -7.56 9.96
C ASN A 38 -6.51 -7.25 8.47
N TYR A 39 -7.24 -8.06 7.72
CA TYR A 39 -7.40 -7.87 6.27
C TYR A 39 -8.74 -8.41 5.80
N SER A 40 -9.22 -7.91 4.67
CA SER A 40 -10.47 -8.33 4.04
C SER A 40 -10.22 -9.35 2.93
N ALA A 41 -11.31 -9.96 2.46
CA ALA A 41 -11.25 -10.84 1.28
C ALA A 41 -10.73 -10.13 0.03
N ASP A 42 -10.99 -8.83 -0.11
CA ASP A 42 -10.50 -8.03 -1.23
C ASP A 42 -8.96 -7.98 -1.24
N VAL A 43 -8.34 -7.84 -0.07
CA VAL A 43 -6.88 -7.85 0.05
C VAL A 43 -6.32 -9.20 -0.41
N THR A 44 -6.89 -10.30 0.07
CA THR A 44 -6.46 -11.65 -0.31
C THR A 44 -6.58 -11.88 -1.81
N GLN A 45 -7.69 -11.51 -2.40
CA GLN A 45 -7.92 -11.64 -3.84
C GLN A 45 -6.91 -10.82 -4.65
N THR A 46 -6.63 -9.60 -4.21
CA THR A 46 -5.64 -8.73 -4.86
C THR A 46 -4.24 -9.35 -4.81
N ILE A 47 -3.84 -9.88 -3.65
CA ILE A 47 -2.54 -10.54 -3.46
C ILE A 47 -2.41 -11.75 -4.39
N ASP A 48 -3.44 -12.61 -4.43
CA ASP A 48 -3.43 -13.81 -5.27
C ASP A 48 -3.37 -13.45 -6.75
N ARG A 49 -4.09 -12.44 -7.16
CA ARG A 49 -4.09 -11.95 -8.53
C ARG A 49 -2.72 -11.38 -8.93
N MET A 50 -2.10 -10.59 -8.09
CA MET A 50 -0.77 -10.03 -8.35
C MET A 50 0.27 -11.13 -8.49
N MET A 51 0.21 -12.15 -7.64
CA MET A 51 1.16 -13.27 -7.75
C MET A 51 0.95 -14.07 -9.03
N ARG A 52 -0.31 -14.34 -9.42
CA ARG A 52 -0.62 -15.10 -10.63
C ARG A 52 -0.29 -14.37 -11.92
N GLU A 53 -0.64 -13.08 -11.98
CA GLU A 53 -0.54 -12.31 -13.22
C GLU A 53 0.84 -11.67 -13.41
N GLU A 54 1.44 -11.21 -12.30
CA GLU A 54 2.67 -10.41 -12.34
C GLU A 54 3.86 -11.07 -11.64
N GLY A 55 3.64 -12.14 -10.89
CA GLY A 55 4.70 -12.79 -10.12
C GLY A 55 5.24 -11.96 -8.97
N ILE A 56 4.44 -11.03 -8.44
CA ILE A 56 4.84 -10.12 -7.37
C ILE A 56 4.18 -10.54 -6.06
N PRO A 57 4.96 -11.03 -5.06
CA PRO A 57 4.40 -11.40 -3.77
C PRO A 57 4.13 -10.17 -2.91
N MET A 58 2.99 -10.16 -2.23
CA MET A 58 2.58 -9.11 -1.29
C MET A 58 2.07 -9.75 -0.01
N ASP A 59 2.33 -9.11 1.13
CA ASP A 59 1.85 -9.57 2.42
C ASP A 59 0.44 -9.03 2.73
N THR A 60 -0.22 -9.64 3.73
CA THR A 60 -1.56 -9.21 4.16
C THR A 60 -1.54 -8.07 5.16
N THR A 61 -0.37 -7.76 5.74
CA THR A 61 -0.25 -6.76 6.82
C THR A 61 -0.03 -5.35 6.30
N TYR A 62 0.87 -5.17 5.33
CA TYR A 62 1.30 -3.85 4.86
C TYR A 62 1.06 -3.64 3.37
N VAL A 63 1.85 -4.32 2.53
CA VAL A 63 1.90 -4.02 1.09
C VAL A 63 0.61 -4.41 0.39
N GLY A 64 0.04 -5.56 0.71
CA GLY A 64 -1.23 -6.00 0.12
C GLY A 64 -2.38 -5.05 0.46
N LYS A 65 -2.46 -4.60 1.72
CA LYS A 65 -3.45 -3.60 2.13
C LYS A 65 -3.24 -2.27 1.41
N ALA A 66 -2.00 -1.80 1.36
CA ALA A 66 -1.66 -0.54 0.71
C ALA A 66 -1.98 -0.58 -0.78
N PHE A 67 -1.63 -1.66 -1.45
CA PHE A 67 -1.90 -1.82 -2.89
C PHE A 67 -3.40 -1.91 -3.16
N THR A 68 -4.13 -2.71 -2.40
CA THR A 68 -5.59 -2.83 -2.51
C THR A 68 -6.26 -1.48 -2.24
N GLY A 69 -5.79 -0.79 -1.20
CA GLY A 69 -6.28 0.55 -0.86
C GLY A 69 -6.00 1.57 -1.97
N MET A 70 -4.83 1.50 -2.58
CA MET A 70 -4.49 2.35 -3.74
C MET A 70 -5.47 2.12 -4.89
N LEU A 71 -5.73 0.87 -5.26
CA LEU A 71 -6.68 0.56 -6.33
C LEU A 71 -8.06 1.10 -6.02
N GLN A 72 -8.52 0.96 -4.78
CA GLN A 72 -9.82 1.48 -4.35
C GLN A 72 -9.84 3.00 -4.35
N TYR A 73 -8.77 3.64 -3.89
CA TYR A 73 -8.63 5.09 -3.93
C TYR A 73 -8.73 5.64 -5.35
N LEU A 74 -8.02 5.02 -6.29
CA LEU A 74 -8.06 5.43 -7.69
C LEU A 74 -9.48 5.33 -8.25
N LYS A 75 -10.19 4.26 -7.91
CA LYS A 75 -11.57 4.04 -8.32
C LYS A 75 -12.52 5.06 -7.69
N ASP A 76 -12.42 5.26 -6.37
CA ASP A 76 -13.29 6.17 -5.63
C ASP A 76 -13.15 7.63 -6.10
N ASN A 77 -11.95 8.01 -6.50
CA ASN A 77 -11.66 9.37 -6.96
C ASN A 77 -11.67 9.51 -8.48
N ARG A 78 -12.07 8.45 -9.20
CA ARG A 78 -12.18 8.43 -10.67
C ARG A 78 -10.89 8.86 -11.36
N ILE A 79 -9.75 8.41 -10.83
CA ILE A 79 -8.45 8.70 -11.42
C ILE A 79 -8.20 7.67 -12.53
N THR A 80 -8.16 8.16 -13.79
CA THR A 80 -7.95 7.32 -14.98
C THR A 80 -6.89 7.96 -15.87
N ASP A 81 -6.28 7.16 -16.73
CA ASP A 81 -5.30 7.61 -17.72
C ASP A 81 -4.11 8.33 -17.11
N GLN A 82 -3.73 7.97 -15.89
CA GLN A 82 -2.58 8.51 -15.18
C GLN A 82 -1.53 7.43 -14.97
N LYS A 83 -0.26 7.85 -14.92
CA LYS A 83 0.83 6.96 -14.53
C LYS A 83 0.89 6.89 -13.02
N ILE A 84 0.79 5.67 -12.48
CA ILE A 84 0.80 5.43 -11.03
C ILE A 84 2.05 4.64 -10.67
N LEU A 85 2.84 5.18 -9.75
CA LEU A 85 3.99 4.48 -9.17
C LEU A 85 3.60 3.97 -7.79
N PHE A 86 3.66 2.66 -7.60
CA PHE A 86 3.51 2.04 -6.29
C PHE A 86 4.86 1.61 -5.76
N ILE A 87 5.16 1.99 -4.52
CA ILE A 87 6.42 1.61 -3.88
C ILE A 87 6.19 0.37 -3.03
N HIS A 88 6.76 -0.77 -3.45
CA HIS A 88 6.70 -2.03 -2.72
C HIS A 88 7.77 -2.02 -1.62
N THR A 89 7.34 -1.96 -0.37
CA THR A 89 8.24 -1.79 0.78
C THR A 89 8.71 -3.09 1.44
N GLY A 90 8.34 -4.26 0.89
CA GLY A 90 8.78 -5.55 1.40
C GLY A 90 7.62 -6.43 1.85
N GLY A 91 7.82 -7.22 2.93
CA GLY A 91 6.79 -8.10 3.47
C GLY A 91 6.70 -9.47 2.81
N THR A 92 7.61 -9.80 1.88
CA THR A 92 7.62 -11.08 1.18
C THR A 92 7.63 -12.30 2.12
N PRO A 93 8.38 -12.33 3.24
CA PRO A 93 8.30 -13.46 4.17
C PRO A 93 6.90 -13.70 4.72
N LEU A 94 6.11 -12.65 4.97
CA LEU A 94 4.73 -12.78 5.46
C LEU A 94 3.80 -13.38 4.41
N PHE A 95 4.07 -13.15 3.13
CA PHE A 95 3.34 -13.80 2.04
C PHE A 95 3.53 -15.32 2.10
N PHE A 96 4.76 -15.79 2.27
CA PHE A 96 5.06 -17.22 2.33
C PHE A 96 4.53 -17.86 3.61
N ASP A 97 4.51 -17.16 4.73
CA ASP A 97 3.87 -17.61 5.96
C ASP A 97 2.38 -17.89 5.75
N ARG A 98 1.68 -17.04 5.03
CA ARG A 98 0.27 -17.21 4.73
C ARG A 98 0.03 -18.49 3.91
N LEU A 99 0.84 -18.72 2.89
CA LEU A 99 0.74 -19.93 2.07
C LEU A 99 0.92 -21.19 2.92
N GLY A 100 1.92 -21.21 3.79
CA GLY A 100 2.14 -22.34 4.67
C GLY A 100 0.96 -22.63 5.59
N LYS A 101 0.30 -21.60 6.09
CA LYS A 101 -0.89 -21.76 6.93
C LYS A 101 -2.09 -22.30 6.14
N GLU A 102 -2.27 -21.87 4.93
CA GLU A 102 -3.34 -22.37 4.06
C GLU A 102 -3.16 -23.85 3.72
N GLU A 103 -1.93 -24.29 3.46
CA GLU A 103 -1.61 -25.69 3.21
C GLU A 103 -1.87 -26.58 4.43
N ASN A 104 -1.68 -26.07 5.63
CA ASN A 104 -1.88 -26.79 6.88
C ASN A 104 -3.36 -26.92 7.30
N VAL A 105 -4.26 -26.20 6.66
CA VAL A 105 -5.70 -26.25 6.95
C VAL A 105 -6.41 -27.39 6.21
N GLU A 106 -5.78 -27.96 5.21
CA GLU A 106 -6.29 -29.15 4.52
C GLU A 106 -6.03 -30.41 5.34
#